data_ed61ad495d31e9de9f54032d796964ab
#
_entry.id   ed61ad495d31e9de9f54032d796964ab
#
_cell.length_a   1.000
_cell.length_b   1.000
_cell.length_c   1.000
_cell.angle_alpha   90.00
_cell.angle_beta   90.00
_cell.angle_gamma   90.00
#
_symmetry.space_group_name_H-M   'P 1'
#
loop_
_entity.id
_entity.type
_entity.pdbx_description
1 polymer ?
#
loop_
_entity_poly.entity_id
_entity_poly.type
_entity_poly.pdbx_seq_one_letter_code
_entity_poly.pdbx_strand_id
1 'polypeptide(L)'
;ILCLEVLEHVENVEESLDKITKLMKPGGTLVLSTINRNLKSLVFAKIFGEYILNWIPIGTHQYEKFLQPAEIIEILKLKKIKIKKIKGMKYNPLLNTWCLSNNTNINYFLVGRK
;
A
#
# COMPACT_ATOMS: atom_id res chain seq x y z
N ILE A 1 1.56 2.23 14.61
CA ILE A 1 1.53 0.92 13.97
C ILE A 1 2.07 1.07 12.55
N LEU A 2 2.90 0.13 12.11
CA LEU A 2 3.35 -0.01 10.72
C LEU A 2 2.70 -1.26 10.11
N CYS A 3 2.11 -1.13 8.92
CA CYS A 3 1.52 -2.19 8.13
C CYS A 3 1.97 -2.00 6.68
N LEU A 4 3.13 -2.56 6.35
CA LEU A 4 3.81 -2.30 5.08
C LEU A 4 3.77 -3.55 4.21
N GLU A 5 3.21 -3.44 3.00
CA GLU A 5 3.08 -4.53 2.01
C GLU A 5 2.42 -5.79 2.62
N VAL A 6 1.33 -5.63 3.37
CA VAL A 6 0.62 -6.73 4.05
C VAL A 6 -0.80 -6.89 3.52
N LEU A 7 -1.47 -5.78 3.23
CA LEU A 7 -2.92 -5.80 2.94
C LEU A 7 -3.28 -6.56 1.66
N GLU A 8 -2.39 -6.63 0.69
CA GLU A 8 -2.54 -7.41 -0.53
C GLU A 8 -2.41 -8.93 -0.32
N HIS A 9 -1.99 -9.35 0.86
CA HIS A 9 -1.82 -10.77 1.21
C HIS A 9 -2.90 -11.29 2.16
N VAL A 10 -3.76 -10.42 2.70
CA VAL A 10 -4.84 -10.85 3.58
C VAL A 10 -6.10 -11.23 2.79
N GLU A 11 -6.91 -12.13 3.34
CA GLU A 11 -8.17 -12.54 2.72
C GLU A 11 -9.25 -11.46 2.86
N ASN A 12 -9.32 -10.80 4.01
CA ASN A 12 -10.30 -9.76 4.32
C ASN A 12 -9.61 -8.49 4.83
N VAL A 13 -9.50 -7.51 3.95
CA VAL A 13 -8.86 -6.23 4.23
C VAL A 13 -9.61 -5.42 5.27
N GLU A 14 -10.96 -5.41 5.20
CA GLU A 14 -11.78 -4.64 6.15
C GLU A 14 -11.64 -5.18 7.57
N GLU A 15 -11.69 -6.50 7.74
CA GLU A 15 -11.49 -7.15 9.04
C GLU A 15 -10.09 -6.91 9.58
N SER A 16 -9.08 -6.97 8.72
CA SER A 16 -7.68 -6.72 9.09
C SER A 16 -7.48 -5.28 9.56
N LEU A 17 -8.02 -4.31 8.83
CA LEU A 17 -7.98 -2.89 9.22
C LEU A 17 -8.79 -2.62 10.50
N ASP A 18 -9.89 -3.33 10.72
CA ASP A 18 -10.66 -3.25 11.96
C ASP A 18 -9.81 -3.68 13.17
N LYS A 19 -9.15 -4.84 13.07
CA LYS A 19 -8.23 -5.33 14.10
C LYS A 19 -7.08 -4.34 14.36
N ILE A 20 -6.43 -3.85 13.30
CA ILE A 20 -5.34 -2.87 13.39
C ILE A 20 -5.81 -1.60 14.11
N THR A 21 -6.96 -1.05 13.72
CA THR A 21 -7.45 0.21 14.30
C THR A 21 -7.90 0.05 15.74
N LYS A 22 -8.40 -1.12 16.16
CA LYS A 22 -8.70 -1.43 17.57
C LYS A 22 -7.44 -1.44 18.44
N LEU A 23 -6.33 -1.93 17.93
CA LEU A 23 -5.03 -1.95 18.63
C LEU A 23 -4.39 -0.56 18.75
N MET A 24 -4.83 0.41 17.98
CA MET A 24 -4.28 1.78 18.06
C MET A 24 -4.76 2.48 19.32
N LYS A 25 -3.84 3.11 20.02
CA LYS A 25 -4.16 4.05 21.11
C LYS A 25 -4.77 5.34 20.54
N PRO A 26 -5.61 6.08 21.30
CA PRO A 26 -6.02 7.43 20.94
C PRO A 26 -4.80 8.30 20.61
N GLY A 27 -4.87 9.06 19.53
CA GLY A 27 -3.74 9.84 19.01
C GLY A 27 -2.63 9.03 18.34
N GLY A 28 -2.76 7.71 18.27
CA GLY A 28 -1.79 6.84 17.62
C GLY A 28 -1.71 7.06 16.10
N THR A 29 -0.54 6.79 15.54
CA THR A 29 -0.29 6.89 14.09
C THR A 29 -0.27 5.51 13.44
N LEU A 30 -0.96 5.38 12.32
CA LEU A 30 -0.89 4.25 11.41
C LEU A 30 -0.15 4.67 10.14
N VAL A 31 0.86 3.90 9.77
CA VAL A 31 1.48 3.99 8.45
C VAL A 31 1.25 2.67 7.75
N LEU A 32 0.64 2.69 6.59
CA LEU A 32 0.47 1.52 5.76
C LEU A 32 1.00 1.77 4.35
N SER A 33 1.44 0.72 3.69
CA SER A 33 1.75 0.72 2.27
C SER A 33 1.17 -0.50 1.58
N THR A 34 0.88 -0.34 0.31
CA THR A 34 0.43 -1.42 -0.59
C THR A 34 0.55 -0.99 -2.04
N ILE A 35 0.34 -1.95 -2.95
CA ILE A 35 0.34 -1.73 -4.40
C ILE A 35 -1.04 -1.24 -4.83
N ASN A 36 -1.07 -0.20 -5.67
CA ASN A 36 -2.32 0.35 -6.20
C ASN A 36 -2.90 -0.56 -7.29
N ARG A 37 -4.21 -0.79 -7.28
CA ARG A 37 -4.92 -1.58 -8.29
C ARG A 37 -5.17 -0.75 -9.56
N ASN A 38 -4.22 -0.79 -10.48
CA ASN A 38 -4.38 -0.24 -11.83
C ASN A 38 -3.44 -0.94 -12.82
N LEU A 39 -3.64 -0.66 -14.12
CA LEU A 39 -2.88 -1.32 -15.19
C LEU A 39 -1.37 -1.05 -15.11
N LYS A 40 -0.98 0.13 -14.64
CA LYS A 40 0.45 0.50 -14.53
C LYS A 40 1.14 -0.29 -13.42
N SER A 41 0.49 -0.48 -12.28
CA SER A 41 1.03 -1.28 -11.18
C SER A 41 1.12 -2.76 -11.56
N LEU A 42 0.12 -3.28 -12.30
CA LEU A 42 0.15 -4.65 -12.82
C LEU A 42 1.35 -4.88 -13.74
N VAL A 43 1.55 -3.99 -14.72
CA VAL A 43 2.67 -4.06 -15.65
C VAL A 43 3.99 -3.96 -14.90
N PHE A 44 4.09 -3.01 -13.96
CA PHE A 44 5.32 -2.80 -13.20
C PHE A 44 5.61 -3.98 -12.26
N ALA A 45 4.65 -4.43 -11.48
CA ALA A 45 4.84 -5.52 -10.53
C ALA A 45 5.13 -6.86 -11.22
N LYS A 46 4.34 -7.24 -12.24
CA LYS A 46 4.53 -8.51 -12.95
C LYS A 46 5.74 -8.47 -13.88
N ILE A 47 5.83 -7.50 -14.78
CA ILE A 47 6.87 -7.51 -15.82
C ILE A 47 8.22 -7.12 -15.24
N PHE A 48 8.30 -6.01 -14.49
CA PHE A 48 9.59 -5.56 -13.96
C PHE A 48 10.02 -6.33 -12.71
N GLY A 49 9.11 -6.51 -11.74
CA GLY A 49 9.46 -7.16 -10.47
C GLY A 49 9.72 -8.66 -10.61
N GLU A 50 8.83 -9.37 -11.32
CA GLU A 50 8.87 -10.83 -11.38
C GLU A 50 9.73 -11.35 -12.55
N TYR A 51 9.65 -10.74 -13.74
CA TYR A 51 10.30 -11.29 -14.95
C TYR A 51 11.62 -10.62 -15.32
N ILE A 52 11.76 -9.30 -15.20
CA ILE A 52 12.95 -8.58 -15.64
C ILE A 52 14.01 -8.53 -14.54
N LEU A 53 13.65 -8.13 -13.34
CA LEU A 53 14.59 -7.93 -12.24
C LEU A 53 14.76 -9.18 -11.37
N ASN A 54 13.88 -10.18 -11.50
CA ASN A 54 13.87 -11.38 -10.66
C ASN A 54 13.97 -11.10 -9.14
N TRP A 55 13.48 -9.94 -8.73
CA TRP A 55 13.51 -9.53 -7.32
C TRP A 55 12.50 -10.29 -6.46
N ILE A 56 11.42 -10.77 -7.09
CA ILE A 56 10.28 -11.38 -6.42
C ILE A 56 9.87 -12.64 -7.20
N PRO A 57 9.52 -13.75 -6.54
CA PRO A 57 9.04 -14.96 -7.20
C PRO A 57 7.84 -14.71 -8.10
N ILE A 58 7.78 -15.40 -9.24
CA ILE A 58 6.69 -15.31 -10.21
C ILE A 58 5.37 -15.73 -9.53
N GLY A 59 4.30 -14.95 -9.75
CA GLY A 59 2.97 -15.21 -9.19
C GLY A 59 2.75 -14.64 -7.79
N THR A 60 3.71 -13.92 -7.21
CA THR A 60 3.54 -13.28 -5.90
C THR A 60 2.47 -12.19 -5.90
N HIS A 61 2.33 -11.45 -7.02
CA HIS A 61 1.39 -10.35 -7.14
C HIS A 61 0.10 -10.79 -7.86
N GLN A 62 -0.99 -10.87 -7.11
CA GLN A 62 -2.34 -11.11 -7.62
C GLN A 62 -3.06 -9.76 -7.77
N TYR A 63 -3.34 -9.34 -9.00
CA TYR A 63 -3.94 -8.04 -9.31
C TYR A 63 -5.27 -7.79 -8.58
N GLU A 64 -6.06 -8.81 -8.40
CA GLU A 64 -7.35 -8.76 -7.71
C GLU A 64 -7.21 -8.36 -6.23
N LYS A 65 -6.04 -8.61 -5.65
CA LYS A 65 -5.72 -8.26 -4.26
C LYS A 65 -5.09 -6.88 -4.10
N PHE A 66 -4.76 -6.20 -5.18
CA PHE A 66 -4.28 -4.82 -5.12
C PHE A 66 -5.41 -3.89 -4.69
N LEU A 67 -5.09 -2.85 -3.94
CA LEU A 67 -6.05 -2.00 -3.27
C LEU A 67 -5.95 -0.55 -3.76
N GLN A 68 -7.08 0.03 -4.17
CA GLN A 68 -7.08 1.44 -4.52
C GLN A 68 -7.01 2.32 -3.27
N PRO A 69 -6.32 3.48 -3.33
CA PRO A 69 -6.28 4.41 -2.19
C PRO A 69 -7.66 4.79 -1.66
N ALA A 70 -8.66 4.95 -2.55
CA ALA A 70 -10.02 5.31 -2.17
C ALA A 70 -10.67 4.26 -1.27
N GLU A 71 -10.51 2.97 -1.58
CA GLU A 71 -11.07 1.85 -0.81
C GLU A 71 -10.53 1.85 0.64
N ILE A 72 -9.21 1.98 0.79
CA ILE A 72 -8.57 2.03 2.11
C ILE A 72 -8.99 3.27 2.90
N ILE A 73 -9.06 4.43 2.23
CA ILE A 73 -9.48 5.69 2.86
C ILE A 73 -10.90 5.57 3.41
N GLU A 74 -11.82 4.98 2.63
CA GLU A 74 -13.21 4.81 3.04
C GLU A 74 -13.33 3.92 4.28
N ILE A 75 -12.68 2.76 4.27
CA ILE A 75 -12.64 1.86 5.43
C ILE A 75 -12.07 2.57 6.67
N LEU A 76 -10.94 3.25 6.52
CA LEU A 76 -10.28 3.94 7.63
C LEU A 76 -11.12 5.10 8.18
N LYS A 77 -11.84 5.84 7.33
CA LYS A 77 -12.77 6.90 7.75
C LYS A 77 -13.91 6.33 8.61
N LEU A 78 -14.51 5.19 8.19
CA LEU A 78 -15.53 4.49 8.99
C LEU A 78 -15.01 4.08 10.38
N LYS A 79 -13.71 3.77 10.49
CA LYS A 79 -13.02 3.45 11.76
C LYS A 79 -12.51 4.70 12.50
N LYS A 80 -12.96 5.90 12.13
CA LYS A 80 -12.58 7.20 12.73
C LYS A 80 -11.08 7.51 12.65
N ILE A 81 -10.38 6.98 11.66
CA ILE A 81 -8.98 7.31 11.39
C ILE A 81 -8.91 8.52 10.46
N LYS A 82 -8.28 9.59 10.92
CA LYS A 82 -8.07 10.80 10.13
C LYS A 82 -6.85 10.64 9.21
N ILE A 83 -7.07 10.65 7.90
CA ILE A 83 -5.99 10.56 6.92
C ILE A 83 -5.19 11.86 6.94
N LYS A 84 -3.88 11.75 7.11
CA LYS A 84 -2.94 12.89 7.18
C LYS A 84 -2.17 13.07 5.89
N LYS A 85 -1.75 11.99 5.26
CA LYS A 85 -0.89 12.06 4.08
C LYS A 85 -1.00 10.80 3.24
N ILE A 86 -0.89 10.97 1.92
CA ILE A 86 -0.72 9.87 0.97
C ILE A 86 0.44 10.24 0.04
N LYS A 87 1.35 9.30 -0.21
CA LYS A 87 2.49 9.46 -1.09
C LYS A 87 2.78 8.15 -1.80
N GLY A 88 3.17 8.23 -3.06
CA GLY A 88 3.78 7.11 -3.75
C GLY A 88 5.28 7.04 -3.49
N MET A 89 5.91 5.98 -3.96
CA MET A 89 7.35 5.79 -3.94
C MET A 89 7.85 5.54 -5.36
N LYS A 90 8.97 6.17 -5.71
CA LYS A 90 9.66 6.01 -6.99
C LYS A 90 11.08 5.51 -6.76
N TYR A 91 11.48 4.55 -7.58
CA TYR A 91 12.86 4.12 -7.70
C TYR A 91 13.56 4.89 -8.82
N ASN A 92 14.76 5.40 -8.54
CA ASN A 92 15.65 5.99 -9.54
C ASN A 92 16.79 5.01 -9.83
N PRO A 93 16.78 4.32 -10.99
CA PRO A 93 17.80 3.32 -11.31
C PRO A 93 19.19 3.91 -11.54
N LEU A 94 19.29 5.16 -11.99
CA LEU A 94 20.58 5.82 -12.22
C LEU A 94 21.33 6.12 -10.91
N LEU A 95 20.60 6.48 -9.87
CA LEU A 95 21.16 6.82 -8.56
C LEU A 95 21.02 5.69 -7.54
N ASN A 96 20.37 4.59 -7.92
CA ASN A 96 20.04 3.47 -7.02
C ASN A 96 19.37 3.95 -5.72
N THR A 97 18.40 4.88 -5.83
CA THR A 97 17.75 5.51 -4.69
C THR A 97 16.23 5.44 -4.79
N TRP A 98 15.58 5.38 -3.64
CA TRP A 98 14.14 5.50 -3.49
C TRP A 98 13.75 6.88 -2.98
N CYS A 99 12.69 7.48 -3.53
CA CYS A 99 12.17 8.76 -3.08
C CYS A 99 10.64 8.78 -3.03
N LEU A 100 10.10 9.58 -2.11
CA LEU A 100 8.67 9.81 -2.03
C LEU A 100 8.19 10.68 -3.20
N SER A 101 7.00 10.38 -3.71
CA SER A 101 6.38 11.04 -4.86
C SER A 101 4.92 11.38 -4.56
N ASN A 102 4.37 12.38 -5.26
CA ASN A 102 2.92 12.62 -5.27
C ASN A 102 2.18 11.63 -6.19
N ASN A 103 2.91 10.91 -7.04
CA ASN A 103 2.32 9.91 -7.94
C ASN A 103 2.12 8.59 -7.19
N THR A 104 0.88 8.19 -6.99
CA THR A 104 0.45 6.96 -6.31
C THR A 104 0.03 5.85 -7.28
N ASN A 105 0.36 5.96 -8.57
CA ASN A 105 -0.14 5.04 -9.59
C ASN A 105 0.37 3.61 -9.43
N ILE A 106 1.55 3.39 -8.87
CA ILE A 106 2.13 2.05 -8.74
C ILE A 106 1.92 1.52 -7.32
N ASN A 107 2.40 2.27 -6.35
CA ASN A 107 2.32 1.98 -4.92
C ASN A 107 1.99 3.25 -4.15
N TYR A 108 1.60 3.11 -2.91
CA TYR A 108 1.39 4.27 -2.04
C TYR A 108 1.60 3.93 -0.58
N PHE A 109 2.02 4.97 0.15
CA PHE A 109 2.00 5.05 1.60
C PHE A 109 0.84 5.91 2.04
N LEU A 110 0.14 5.49 3.07
CA LEU A 110 -0.92 6.25 3.72
C LEU A 110 -0.58 6.42 5.19
N VAL A 111 -0.68 7.65 5.67
CA VAL A 111 -0.52 7.98 7.09
C VAL A 111 -1.86 8.39 7.65
N GLY A 112 -2.35 7.67 8.66
CA GLY A 112 -3.57 7.95 9.39
C GLY A 112 -3.30 8.19 10.88
N ARG A 113 -4.22 8.90 11.55
CA ARG A 113 -4.19 9.16 13.00
C ARG A 113 -5.55 8.86 13.62
N LYS A 114 -5.54 8.12 14.73
CA LYS A 114 -6.72 7.83 15.54
C LYS A 114 -7.06 8.96 16.47
#